data_21f142137479e21f9697933371c409c3
#
_entry.id   21f142137479e21f9697933371c409c3
#
_cell.length_a   1.000
_cell.length_b   1.000
_cell.length_c   1.000
_cell.angle_alpha   90.00
_cell.angle_beta   90.00
_cell.angle_gamma   90.00
#
_symmetry.space_group_name_H-M   'P 1'
#
loop_
_entity.id
_entity.type
_entity.pdbx_description
1 polymer ?
#
loop_
_entity_poly.entity_id
_entity_poly.type
_entity_poly.pdbx_seq_one_letter_code
_entity_poly.pdbx_strand_id
1 'polypeptide(L)'
;EQSYIVTNGTSTSNKIVGMYAAPSGSTLLIDRNCHKSLAHLLMMNDVVPVWLKPTRNALGILGGIPRREFTRDSIEEKVAATTQAQWPVHAVITNSTYDGLLYNTDWIKQTLDVPSIHFDSAWVPYTHFHPIYQGKSGMSGERVAGKVIFETQSTHKMLAALSQASLIHIKGEYDEEAFNEAFMMHTTTSPSYPIVASVETAAAMLRGNPGKRLINRSVERALHFRKEVQRLREESDGWFFDIWQPPQVDEAECWPVAPGEQWHGFNDADADHMFLDPVKVTILTPGMDEQGNMSEEGIPAALVAKFLDERGIVVEKTGPYNLLFLFSIGIDKTKAMGLL
;
A
#
# COMPACT_ATOMS: atom_id res chain seq x y z
N GLU A 1 -1.47 -5.64 21.86
CA GLU A 1 -0.73 -5.62 20.59
C GLU A 1 0.59 -6.35 20.75
N GLN A 2 0.92 -7.20 19.80
CA GLN A 2 2.22 -7.88 19.73
C GLN A 2 2.86 -7.65 18.35
N SER A 3 4.20 -7.74 18.30
CA SER A 3 4.96 -7.57 17.07
C SER A 3 6.04 -8.63 16.96
N TYR A 4 6.21 -9.18 15.77
CA TYR A 4 7.20 -10.21 15.45
C TYR A 4 8.12 -9.72 14.36
N ILE A 5 9.43 -9.88 14.56
CA ILE A 5 10.44 -9.58 13.55
C ILE A 5 10.61 -10.79 12.64
N VAL A 6 10.48 -10.58 11.34
CA VAL A 6 10.70 -11.61 10.31
C VAL A 6 11.88 -11.20 9.45
N THR A 7 12.87 -12.08 9.31
CA THR A 7 14.12 -11.82 8.60
C THR A 7 14.13 -12.30 7.14
N ASN A 8 12.95 -12.63 6.59
CA ASN A 8 12.78 -13.15 5.24
C ASN A 8 11.79 -12.35 4.39
N GLY A 9 11.59 -11.08 4.74
CA GLY A 9 10.71 -10.13 4.04
C GLY A 9 9.23 -10.37 4.28
N THR A 10 8.41 -9.40 3.89
CA THR A 10 6.94 -9.46 4.02
C THR A 10 6.34 -10.61 3.22
N SER A 11 7.01 -11.12 2.19
CA SER A 11 6.59 -12.35 1.51
C SER A 11 6.47 -13.54 2.46
N THR A 12 7.35 -13.65 3.43
CA THR A 12 7.28 -14.66 4.50
C THR A 12 6.25 -14.28 5.55
N SER A 13 6.22 -13.01 5.98
CA SER A 13 5.22 -12.52 6.93
C SER A 13 3.79 -12.78 6.47
N ASN A 14 3.49 -12.54 5.19
CA ASN A 14 2.18 -12.82 4.60
C ASN A 14 1.81 -14.31 4.65
N LYS A 15 2.79 -15.19 4.42
CA LYS A 15 2.57 -16.65 4.48
C LYS A 15 2.34 -17.13 5.91
N ILE A 16 3.09 -16.58 6.88
CA ILE A 16 2.91 -16.89 8.30
C ILE A 16 1.48 -16.55 8.74
N VAL A 17 1.05 -15.30 8.47
CA VAL A 17 -0.30 -14.84 8.83
C VAL A 17 -1.36 -15.70 8.15
N GLY A 18 -1.22 -15.95 6.85
CA GLY A 18 -2.19 -16.76 6.14
C GLY A 18 -2.20 -18.23 6.54
N MET A 19 -1.04 -18.83 6.86
CA MET A 19 -0.94 -20.18 7.38
C MET A 19 -1.70 -20.32 8.71
N TYR A 20 -1.57 -19.33 9.58
CA TYR A 20 -2.27 -19.27 10.85
C TYR A 20 -3.78 -19.03 10.68
N ALA A 21 -4.16 -18.03 9.89
CA ALA A 21 -5.52 -17.49 9.85
C ALA A 21 -6.46 -18.16 8.85
N ALA A 22 -5.92 -18.88 7.86
CA ALA A 22 -6.67 -19.54 6.80
C ALA A 22 -6.30 -21.03 6.69
N PRO A 23 -6.88 -21.91 7.52
CA PRO A 23 -6.66 -23.36 7.45
C PRO A 23 -7.01 -23.94 6.08
N SER A 24 -6.39 -25.10 5.73
CA SER A 24 -6.66 -25.84 4.50
C SER A 24 -8.15 -26.08 4.29
N GLY A 25 -8.62 -25.86 3.06
CA GLY A 25 -10.03 -25.99 2.67
C GLY A 25 -10.93 -24.83 3.10
N SER A 26 -10.41 -23.83 3.84
CA SER A 26 -11.19 -22.64 4.20
C SER A 26 -11.32 -21.63 3.05
N THR A 27 -12.23 -20.69 3.22
CA THR A 27 -12.42 -19.59 2.25
C THR A 27 -11.69 -18.35 2.72
N LEU A 28 -10.91 -17.76 1.80
CA LEU A 28 -10.15 -16.53 2.00
C LEU A 28 -10.75 -15.41 1.12
N LEU A 29 -11.20 -14.32 1.76
CA LEU A 29 -11.57 -13.10 1.04
C LEU A 29 -10.29 -12.32 0.74
N ILE A 30 -10.01 -12.05 -0.53
CA ILE A 30 -8.70 -11.53 -0.90
C ILE A 30 -8.75 -10.45 -1.99
N ASP A 31 -8.00 -9.37 -1.77
CA ASP A 31 -7.76 -8.33 -2.76
C ASP A 31 -7.11 -8.89 -4.03
N ARG A 32 -7.73 -8.64 -5.18
CA ARG A 32 -7.17 -9.06 -6.48
C ARG A 32 -5.84 -8.38 -6.80
N ASN A 33 -5.53 -7.24 -6.18
CA ASN A 33 -4.26 -6.52 -6.26
C ASN A 33 -3.24 -7.01 -5.21
N CYS A 34 -3.37 -8.22 -4.71
CA CYS A 34 -2.48 -8.76 -3.70
C CYS A 34 -1.07 -9.04 -4.22
N HIS A 35 -0.10 -9.02 -3.32
CA HIS A 35 1.28 -9.42 -3.63
C HIS A 35 1.36 -10.92 -3.98
N LYS A 36 2.31 -11.29 -4.86
CA LYS A 36 2.52 -12.67 -5.33
C LYS A 36 2.69 -13.71 -4.20
N SER A 37 3.21 -13.31 -3.02
CA SER A 37 3.31 -14.19 -1.85
C SER A 37 1.96 -14.73 -1.38
N LEU A 38 0.90 -13.95 -1.54
CA LEU A 38 -0.47 -14.36 -1.20
C LEU A 38 -1.03 -15.35 -2.24
N ALA A 39 -0.72 -15.15 -3.52
CA ALA A 39 -1.05 -16.17 -4.53
C ALA A 39 -0.33 -17.51 -4.25
N HIS A 40 0.91 -17.47 -3.78
CA HIS A 40 1.60 -18.68 -3.33
C HIS A 40 0.95 -19.30 -2.07
N LEU A 41 0.48 -18.48 -1.14
CA LEU A 41 -0.26 -18.94 0.04
C LEU A 41 -1.52 -19.72 -0.35
N LEU A 42 -2.31 -19.22 -1.33
CA LEU A 42 -3.50 -19.93 -1.82
C LEU A 42 -3.17 -21.36 -2.25
N MET A 43 -2.04 -21.53 -2.94
CA MET A 43 -1.56 -22.85 -3.40
C MET A 43 -1.03 -23.72 -2.26
N MET A 44 -0.32 -23.10 -1.27
CA MET A 44 0.31 -23.83 -0.17
C MET A 44 -0.71 -24.36 0.83
N ASN A 45 -1.76 -23.58 1.11
CA ASN A 45 -2.77 -23.91 2.11
C ASN A 45 -4.02 -24.55 1.50
N ASP A 46 -4.11 -24.69 0.18
CA ASP A 46 -5.30 -25.23 -0.50
C ASP A 46 -6.58 -24.50 -0.05
N VAL A 47 -6.56 -23.16 -0.06
CA VAL A 47 -7.69 -22.34 0.34
C VAL A 47 -8.49 -21.86 -0.87
N VAL A 48 -9.78 -21.65 -0.69
CA VAL A 48 -10.70 -21.19 -1.74
C VAL A 48 -10.72 -19.66 -1.76
N PRO A 49 -10.20 -18.99 -2.83
CA PRO A 49 -10.19 -17.53 -2.88
C PRO A 49 -11.54 -16.97 -3.34
N VAL A 50 -12.07 -16.01 -2.59
CA VAL A 50 -13.17 -15.13 -3.00
C VAL A 50 -12.57 -13.74 -3.24
N TRP A 51 -12.65 -13.25 -4.48
CA TRP A 51 -11.90 -12.07 -4.92
C TRP A 51 -12.67 -10.77 -4.71
N LEU A 52 -12.02 -9.82 -4.02
CA LEU A 52 -12.39 -8.41 -4.03
C LEU A 52 -11.70 -7.70 -5.20
N LYS A 53 -12.47 -6.98 -6.00
CA LYS A 53 -11.97 -6.36 -7.24
C LYS A 53 -11.71 -4.88 -7.03
N PRO A 54 -10.45 -4.40 -7.15
CA PRO A 54 -10.14 -2.99 -7.15
C PRO A 54 -10.59 -2.32 -8.46
N THR A 55 -10.75 -1.01 -8.42
CA THR A 55 -11.02 -0.18 -9.58
C THR A 55 -9.75 0.12 -10.38
N ARG A 56 -9.91 0.72 -11.55
CA ARG A 56 -8.80 1.25 -12.36
C ARG A 56 -9.30 2.50 -13.09
N ASN A 57 -8.50 3.56 -13.11
CA ASN A 57 -8.83 4.74 -13.90
C ASN A 57 -8.35 4.63 -15.36
N ALA A 58 -8.69 5.60 -16.19
CA ALA A 58 -8.36 5.63 -17.61
C ALA A 58 -6.83 5.71 -17.86
N LEU A 59 -6.05 6.27 -16.94
CA LEU A 59 -4.59 6.31 -16.99
C LEU A 59 -3.91 4.98 -16.64
N GLY A 60 -4.70 3.93 -16.36
CA GLY A 60 -4.20 2.61 -15.96
C GLY A 60 -3.74 2.52 -14.50
N ILE A 61 -3.98 3.56 -13.70
CA ILE A 61 -3.65 3.56 -12.26
C ILE A 61 -4.67 2.69 -11.52
N LEU A 62 -4.17 1.80 -10.66
CA LEU A 62 -5.00 0.95 -9.81
C LEU A 62 -5.61 1.77 -8.67
N GLY A 63 -6.94 1.76 -8.61
CA GLY A 63 -7.72 2.27 -7.50
C GLY A 63 -7.83 1.26 -6.35
N GLY A 64 -8.63 1.59 -5.37
CA GLY A 64 -8.97 0.68 -4.29
C GLY A 64 -10.20 -0.17 -4.63
N ILE A 65 -10.52 -1.06 -3.70
CA ILE A 65 -11.75 -1.85 -3.69
C ILE A 65 -12.89 -0.93 -3.24
N PRO A 66 -13.98 -0.74 -3.99
CA PRO A 66 -15.11 0.09 -3.58
C PRO A 66 -15.78 -0.41 -2.30
N ARG A 67 -16.38 0.48 -1.52
CA ARG A 67 -17.08 0.11 -0.27
C ARG A 67 -18.15 -0.96 -0.45
N ARG A 68 -18.87 -0.94 -1.57
CA ARG A 68 -19.90 -1.94 -1.88
C ARG A 68 -19.37 -3.38 -1.87
N GLU A 69 -18.10 -3.58 -2.23
CA GLU A 69 -17.47 -4.91 -2.26
C GLU A 69 -17.25 -5.52 -0.88
N PHE A 70 -17.25 -4.69 0.19
CA PHE A 70 -17.07 -5.11 1.57
C PHE A 70 -18.40 -5.40 2.31
N THR A 71 -19.55 -5.15 1.66
CA THR A 71 -20.86 -5.41 2.28
C THR A 71 -21.13 -6.90 2.38
N ARG A 72 -21.95 -7.29 3.38
CA ARG A 72 -22.33 -8.68 3.59
C ARG A 72 -22.99 -9.27 2.35
N ASP A 73 -23.94 -8.55 1.75
CA ASP A 73 -24.68 -9.00 0.56
C ASP A 73 -23.73 -9.27 -0.62
N SER A 74 -22.78 -8.35 -0.88
CA SER A 74 -21.80 -8.54 -1.95
C SER A 74 -20.88 -9.75 -1.71
N ILE A 75 -20.50 -10.01 -0.45
CA ILE A 75 -19.70 -11.18 -0.10
C ILE A 75 -20.53 -12.46 -0.24
N GLU A 76 -21.80 -12.47 0.18
CA GLU A 76 -22.72 -13.62 0.00
C GLU A 76 -22.88 -13.98 -1.47
N GLU A 77 -23.07 -12.98 -2.35
CA GLU A 77 -23.17 -13.18 -3.80
C GLU A 77 -21.89 -13.82 -4.37
N LYS A 78 -20.71 -13.31 -3.96
CA LYS A 78 -19.41 -13.83 -4.41
C LYS A 78 -19.14 -15.25 -3.91
N VAL A 79 -19.48 -15.53 -2.66
CA VAL A 79 -19.38 -16.88 -2.06
C VAL A 79 -20.27 -17.85 -2.84
N ALA A 80 -21.54 -17.48 -3.10
CA ALA A 80 -22.46 -18.30 -3.86
C ALA A 80 -21.99 -18.57 -5.30
N ALA A 81 -21.28 -17.61 -5.92
CA ALA A 81 -20.72 -17.74 -7.26
C ALA A 81 -19.39 -18.51 -7.32
N THR A 82 -18.76 -18.81 -6.18
CA THR A 82 -17.45 -19.47 -6.11
C THR A 82 -17.60 -20.92 -5.69
N THR A 83 -17.17 -21.86 -6.53
CA THR A 83 -17.24 -23.30 -6.24
C THR A 83 -16.49 -23.63 -4.94
N GLN A 84 -17.13 -24.42 -4.06
CA GLN A 84 -16.61 -24.85 -2.76
C GLN A 84 -16.40 -23.73 -1.74
N ALA A 85 -16.70 -22.47 -2.04
CA ALA A 85 -16.58 -21.40 -1.08
C ALA A 85 -17.62 -21.53 0.05
N GLN A 86 -17.18 -21.21 1.24
CA GLN A 86 -17.98 -21.02 2.45
C GLN A 86 -17.85 -19.56 2.91
N TRP A 87 -18.48 -19.21 4.04
CA TRP A 87 -18.23 -17.87 4.61
C TRP A 87 -16.74 -17.69 4.93
N PRO A 88 -16.11 -16.56 4.51
CA PRO A 88 -14.67 -16.37 4.69
C PRO A 88 -14.26 -16.33 6.17
N VAL A 89 -13.18 -17.02 6.50
CA VAL A 89 -12.59 -17.01 7.85
C VAL A 89 -11.51 -15.93 8.01
N HIS A 90 -10.98 -15.44 6.90
CA HIS A 90 -9.91 -14.47 6.87
C HIS A 90 -10.05 -13.57 5.65
N ALA A 91 -9.66 -12.29 5.80
CA ALA A 91 -9.60 -11.35 4.68
C ALA A 91 -8.21 -10.74 4.56
N VAL A 92 -7.71 -10.58 3.33
CA VAL A 92 -6.45 -9.91 3.04
C VAL A 92 -6.68 -8.71 2.15
N ILE A 93 -6.27 -7.53 2.62
CA ILE A 93 -6.40 -6.24 1.95
C ILE A 93 -5.02 -5.64 1.76
N THR A 94 -4.69 -5.30 0.52
CA THR A 94 -3.42 -4.61 0.20
C THR A 94 -3.52 -3.13 0.57
N ASN A 95 -2.81 -2.70 1.59
CA ASN A 95 -2.80 -1.32 2.08
C ASN A 95 -1.36 -0.77 2.13
N SER A 96 -0.95 0.07 1.19
CA SER A 96 -1.66 0.77 0.11
C SER A 96 -1.63 -0.02 -1.22
N THR A 97 -2.41 0.47 -2.20
CA THR A 97 -2.13 0.10 -3.59
C THR A 97 -0.71 0.52 -3.98
N TYR A 98 -0.17 -0.05 -5.05
CA TYR A 98 1.19 0.29 -5.48
C TYR A 98 1.33 1.78 -5.81
N ASP A 99 0.29 2.38 -6.41
CA ASP A 99 0.24 3.79 -6.77
C ASP A 99 -0.06 4.74 -5.58
N GLY A 100 -0.28 4.21 -4.38
CA GLY A 100 -0.31 4.99 -3.15
C GLY A 100 -1.69 5.26 -2.56
N LEU A 101 -2.73 4.52 -2.94
CA LEU A 101 -4.03 4.68 -2.31
C LEU A 101 -4.12 3.86 -1.02
N LEU A 102 -4.32 4.55 0.10
CA LEU A 102 -4.52 4.02 1.44
C LEU A 102 -6.00 3.97 1.78
N TYR A 103 -6.43 2.93 2.47
CA TYR A 103 -7.81 2.81 2.94
C TYR A 103 -8.05 3.50 4.29
N ASN A 104 -9.29 3.87 4.55
CA ASN A 104 -9.83 4.03 5.89
C ASN A 104 -9.94 2.64 6.52
N THR A 105 -8.87 2.21 7.20
CA THR A 105 -8.79 0.86 7.77
C THR A 105 -9.77 0.66 8.93
N ASP A 106 -10.11 1.73 9.66
CA ASP A 106 -11.05 1.67 10.78
C ASP A 106 -12.45 1.33 10.28
N TRP A 107 -12.88 1.90 9.15
CA TRP A 107 -14.14 1.57 8.51
C TRP A 107 -14.15 0.10 8.05
N ILE A 108 -13.09 -0.39 7.39
CA ILE A 108 -13.02 -1.79 6.93
C ILE A 108 -13.11 -2.75 8.12
N LYS A 109 -12.36 -2.50 9.20
CA LYS A 109 -12.37 -3.35 10.40
C LYS A 109 -13.75 -3.45 11.05
N GLN A 110 -14.52 -2.36 11.02
CA GLN A 110 -15.86 -2.33 11.60
C GLN A 110 -16.90 -2.99 10.69
N THR A 111 -16.80 -2.80 9.37
CA THR A 111 -17.80 -3.22 8.39
C THR A 111 -17.64 -4.67 7.96
N LEU A 112 -16.41 -5.11 7.71
CA LEU A 112 -16.14 -6.41 7.13
C LEU A 112 -16.45 -7.55 8.13
N ASP A 113 -17.46 -8.34 7.84
CA ASP A 113 -17.95 -9.43 8.72
C ASP A 113 -17.10 -10.72 8.55
N VAL A 114 -15.87 -10.66 9.03
CA VAL A 114 -14.95 -11.81 9.13
C VAL A 114 -14.22 -11.78 10.47
N PRO A 115 -13.84 -12.93 11.03
CA PRO A 115 -13.17 -12.98 12.34
C PRO A 115 -11.71 -12.48 12.29
N SER A 116 -11.10 -12.43 11.11
CA SER A 116 -9.69 -12.09 10.96
C SER A 116 -9.45 -11.24 9.73
N ILE A 117 -8.70 -10.12 9.85
CA ILE A 117 -8.36 -9.21 8.77
C ILE A 117 -6.85 -8.98 8.75
N HIS A 118 -6.24 -9.12 7.60
CA HIS A 118 -4.83 -8.85 7.37
C HIS A 118 -4.65 -7.69 6.38
N PHE A 119 -4.01 -6.63 6.83
CA PHE A 119 -3.56 -5.54 5.98
C PHE A 119 -2.10 -5.79 5.54
N ASP A 120 -1.90 -6.05 4.25
CA ASP A 120 -0.55 -6.07 3.66
C ASP A 120 -0.10 -4.63 3.44
N SER A 121 0.57 -4.07 4.43
CA SER A 121 1.10 -2.70 4.49
C SER A 121 2.60 -2.65 4.16
N ALA A 122 3.08 -3.54 3.29
CA ALA A 122 4.50 -3.69 2.99
C ALA A 122 5.18 -2.39 2.53
N TRP A 123 4.43 -1.45 1.95
CA TRP A 123 4.95 -0.18 1.42
C TRP A 123 4.73 1.03 2.31
N VAL A 124 4.00 0.90 3.41
CA VAL A 124 3.55 2.05 4.21
C VAL A 124 3.81 1.92 5.72
N PRO A 125 4.99 1.42 6.16
CA PRO A 125 5.30 1.25 7.58
C PRO A 125 5.46 2.59 8.33
N TYR A 126 5.44 3.72 7.65
CA TYR A 126 5.60 5.07 8.21
C TYR A 126 4.29 5.76 8.61
N THR A 127 3.14 5.15 8.33
CA THR A 127 1.82 5.77 8.53
C THR A 127 1.50 6.16 9.98
N HIS A 128 2.18 5.57 10.96
CA HIS A 128 2.04 5.94 12.38
C HIS A 128 2.80 7.22 12.78
N PHE A 129 3.66 7.75 11.92
CA PHE A 129 4.61 8.81 12.30
C PHE A 129 4.25 10.21 11.76
N HIS A 130 3.12 10.34 11.05
CA HIS A 130 2.64 11.63 10.55
C HIS A 130 1.10 11.71 10.63
N PRO A 131 0.53 12.84 11.12
CA PRO A 131 -0.91 12.97 11.36
C PRO A 131 -1.78 12.81 10.11
N ILE A 132 -1.26 13.13 8.91
CA ILE A 132 -1.98 12.98 7.64
C ILE A 132 -2.45 11.54 7.37
N TYR A 133 -1.80 10.54 7.98
CA TYR A 133 -2.13 9.13 7.85
C TYR A 133 -3.01 8.57 8.97
N GLN A 134 -3.61 9.43 9.79
CA GLN A 134 -4.48 8.98 10.88
C GLN A 134 -5.62 8.10 10.33
N GLY A 135 -5.85 6.91 10.93
CA GLY A 135 -6.86 5.95 10.49
C GLY A 135 -6.51 5.17 9.22
N LYS A 136 -5.26 5.25 8.71
CA LYS A 136 -4.83 4.59 7.45
C LYS A 136 -3.96 3.33 7.67
N SER A 137 -3.59 3.00 8.90
CA SER A 137 -2.87 1.77 9.25
C SER A 137 -3.81 0.69 9.77
N GLY A 138 -3.53 -0.57 9.51
CA GLY A 138 -4.26 -1.70 10.09
C GLY A 138 -4.25 -1.70 11.62
N MET A 139 -3.16 -1.20 12.21
CA MET A 139 -3.01 -1.09 13.68
C MET A 139 -3.62 0.19 14.26
N SER A 140 -4.22 1.09 13.46
CA SER A 140 -4.92 2.28 13.97
C SER A 140 -6.17 1.92 14.77
N GLY A 141 -6.71 2.89 15.52
CA GLY A 141 -7.98 2.78 16.24
C GLY A 141 -7.98 1.75 17.36
N GLU A 142 -9.17 1.53 17.92
CA GLU A 142 -9.39 0.60 19.02
C GLU A 142 -9.48 -0.87 18.56
N ARG A 143 -9.41 -1.80 19.50
CA ARG A 143 -9.69 -3.23 19.25
C ARG A 143 -11.16 -3.40 18.82
N VAL A 144 -11.38 -4.20 17.78
CA VAL A 144 -12.72 -4.61 17.38
C VAL A 144 -13.05 -5.95 18.05
N ALA A 145 -14.10 -5.97 18.84
CA ALA A 145 -14.49 -7.18 19.57
C ALA A 145 -14.72 -8.35 18.60
N GLY A 146 -14.20 -9.52 18.97
CA GLY A 146 -14.33 -10.74 18.19
C GLY A 146 -13.49 -10.79 16.90
N LYS A 147 -12.59 -9.81 16.67
CA LYS A 147 -11.72 -9.80 15.51
C LYS A 147 -10.23 -9.79 15.87
N VAL A 148 -9.44 -10.46 15.04
CA VAL A 148 -7.98 -10.36 15.06
C VAL A 148 -7.53 -9.58 13.82
N ILE A 149 -6.74 -8.55 14.03
CA ILE A 149 -6.18 -7.72 12.96
C ILE A 149 -4.68 -8.01 12.86
N PHE A 150 -4.24 -8.34 11.66
CA PHE A 150 -2.83 -8.47 11.30
C PHE A 150 -2.42 -7.32 10.40
N GLU A 151 -1.21 -6.84 10.57
CA GLU A 151 -0.57 -5.92 9.64
C GLU A 151 0.85 -6.38 9.37
N THR A 152 1.21 -6.56 8.11
CA THR A 152 2.56 -6.91 7.69
C THR A 152 3.26 -5.73 7.04
N GLN A 153 4.50 -5.45 7.44
CA GLN A 153 5.26 -4.28 7.00
C GLN A 153 6.67 -4.67 6.55
N SER A 154 7.15 -4.12 5.43
CA SER A 154 8.55 -4.19 5.02
C SER A 154 9.30 -2.98 5.57
N THR A 155 9.99 -3.15 6.69
CA THR A 155 10.80 -2.08 7.28
C THR A 155 11.98 -1.67 6.38
N HIS A 156 12.44 -2.56 5.51
CA HIS A 156 13.53 -2.31 4.55
C HIS A 156 13.13 -1.48 3.32
N LYS A 157 11.84 -1.26 3.05
CA LYS A 157 11.41 -0.50 1.87
C LYS A 157 11.42 1.00 2.11
N MET A 158 10.63 1.45 3.07
CA MET A 158 10.40 2.88 3.31
C MET A 158 10.99 3.37 4.64
N LEU A 159 11.53 2.47 5.46
CA LEU A 159 12.26 2.76 6.70
C LEU A 159 13.72 2.32 6.58
N ALA A 160 14.52 2.62 7.62
CA ALA A 160 15.97 2.42 7.61
C ALA A 160 16.38 1.04 8.14
N ALA A 161 15.89 -0.05 7.54
CA ALA A 161 16.32 -1.40 7.90
C ALA A 161 17.03 -2.10 6.73
N LEU A 162 17.80 -3.14 7.01
CA LEU A 162 18.46 -3.96 6.00
C LEU A 162 17.43 -4.76 5.19
N SER A 163 17.77 -5.08 3.94
CA SER A 163 16.95 -5.94 3.08
C SER A 163 16.49 -7.19 3.83
N GLN A 164 15.28 -7.65 3.54
CA GLN A 164 14.58 -8.77 4.19
C GLN A 164 13.96 -8.44 5.57
N ALA A 165 14.25 -7.29 6.18
CA ALA A 165 13.61 -6.89 7.42
C ALA A 165 12.11 -6.65 7.23
N SER A 166 11.29 -7.35 8.01
CA SER A 166 9.83 -7.24 8.01
C SER A 166 9.27 -7.37 9.41
N LEU A 167 8.05 -6.87 9.62
CA LEU A 167 7.31 -6.98 10.87
C LEU A 167 5.92 -7.57 10.60
N ILE A 168 5.44 -8.34 11.57
CA ILE A 168 4.03 -8.72 11.72
C ILE A 168 3.54 -8.06 13.00
N HIS A 169 2.49 -7.25 12.91
CA HIS A 169 1.80 -6.69 14.06
C HIS A 169 0.45 -7.39 14.20
N ILE A 170 0.06 -7.68 15.44
CA ILE A 170 -1.20 -8.37 15.77
C ILE A 170 -1.96 -7.55 16.81
N LYS A 171 -3.24 -7.31 16.56
CA LYS A 171 -4.16 -6.64 17.47
C LYS A 171 -5.43 -7.50 17.61
N GLY A 172 -5.72 -7.99 18.78
CA GLY A 172 -6.84 -8.88 19.08
C GLY A 172 -6.41 -10.04 19.96
N GLU A 173 -7.30 -10.98 20.18
CA GLU A 173 -7.02 -12.25 20.88
C GLU A 173 -6.72 -13.32 19.83
N TYR A 174 -5.60 -14.01 19.98
CA TYR A 174 -5.16 -15.04 19.07
C TYR A 174 -4.46 -16.16 19.84
N ASP A 175 -4.38 -17.33 19.26
CA ASP A 175 -3.65 -18.46 19.80
C ASP A 175 -2.15 -18.29 19.51
N GLU A 176 -1.38 -17.92 20.55
CA GLU A 176 0.06 -17.68 20.43
C GLU A 176 0.84 -18.94 20.06
N GLU A 177 0.43 -20.11 20.54
CA GLU A 177 1.09 -21.39 20.27
C GLU A 177 0.90 -21.76 18.80
N ALA A 178 -0.33 -21.73 18.30
CA ALA A 178 -0.63 -21.99 16.90
C ALA A 178 0.02 -20.97 15.96
N PHE A 179 0.08 -19.67 16.36
CA PHE A 179 0.78 -18.65 15.58
C PHE A 179 2.29 -18.91 15.55
N ASN A 180 2.88 -19.30 16.68
CA ASN A 180 4.30 -19.64 16.75
C ASN A 180 4.65 -20.84 15.87
N GLU A 181 3.80 -21.86 15.81
CA GLU A 181 3.98 -23.00 14.88
C GLU A 181 3.98 -22.53 13.42
N ALA A 182 3.00 -21.71 13.02
CA ALA A 182 2.98 -21.13 11.67
C ALA A 182 4.24 -20.27 11.39
N PHE A 183 4.72 -19.53 12.39
CA PHE A 183 5.95 -18.74 12.31
C PHE A 183 7.16 -19.64 12.10
N MET A 184 7.32 -20.69 12.89
CA MET A 184 8.45 -21.61 12.82
C MET A 184 8.47 -22.42 11.52
N MET A 185 7.33 -22.74 10.94
CA MET A 185 7.24 -23.43 9.63
C MET A 185 7.82 -22.60 8.47
N HIS A 186 7.85 -21.29 8.59
CA HIS A 186 8.28 -20.38 7.52
C HIS A 186 9.60 -19.65 7.81
N THR A 187 10.16 -19.81 9.01
CA THR A 187 11.38 -19.11 9.42
C THR A 187 12.45 -20.09 9.87
N THR A 188 13.68 -19.60 9.95
CA THR A 188 14.80 -20.36 10.52
C THR A 188 14.85 -20.19 12.03
N THR A 189 15.31 -21.22 12.75
CA THR A 189 15.64 -21.15 14.18
C THR A 189 16.92 -20.35 14.46
N SER A 190 17.65 -19.93 13.40
CA SER A 190 18.89 -19.17 13.48
C SER A 190 18.75 -17.86 12.70
N PRO A 191 17.99 -16.87 13.22
CA PRO A 191 17.73 -15.62 12.51
C PRO A 191 19.00 -14.82 12.30
N SER A 192 19.05 -14.04 11.20
CA SER A 192 20.15 -13.12 10.93
C SER A 192 20.13 -11.94 11.92
N TYR A 193 21.01 -11.96 12.91
CA TYR A 193 21.12 -10.89 13.91
C TYR A 193 21.35 -9.49 13.32
N PRO A 194 22.14 -9.29 12.25
CA PRO A 194 22.24 -7.97 11.62
C PRO A 194 20.89 -7.43 11.13
N ILE A 195 20.02 -8.29 10.59
CA ILE A 195 18.67 -7.87 10.16
C ILE A 195 17.82 -7.49 11.38
N VAL A 196 17.82 -8.29 12.42
CA VAL A 196 17.11 -7.98 13.69
C VAL A 196 17.60 -6.65 14.27
N ALA A 197 18.92 -6.46 14.40
CA ALA A 197 19.52 -5.22 14.88
C ALA A 197 19.15 -4.01 14.02
N SER A 198 19.01 -4.18 12.69
CA SER A 198 18.59 -3.10 11.81
C SER A 198 17.12 -2.67 12.05
N VAL A 199 16.24 -3.59 12.41
CA VAL A 199 14.84 -3.27 12.79
C VAL A 199 14.83 -2.46 14.09
N GLU A 200 15.60 -2.87 15.10
CA GLU A 200 15.77 -2.13 16.36
C GLU A 200 16.33 -0.71 16.11
N THR A 201 17.33 -0.60 15.24
CA THR A 201 17.90 0.69 14.84
C THR A 201 16.84 1.57 14.15
N ALA A 202 16.09 1.03 13.21
CA ALA A 202 15.01 1.76 12.55
C ALA A 202 13.93 2.22 13.54
N ALA A 203 13.55 1.36 14.49
CA ALA A 203 12.60 1.71 15.55
C ALA A 203 13.15 2.84 16.46
N ALA A 204 14.44 2.77 16.82
CA ALA A 204 15.10 3.82 17.60
C ALA A 204 15.15 5.16 16.85
N MET A 205 15.43 5.17 15.54
CA MET A 205 15.44 6.36 14.69
C MET A 205 14.05 7.02 14.60
N LEU A 206 12.99 6.23 14.65
CA LEU A 206 11.61 6.70 14.52
C LEU A 206 10.96 7.06 15.86
N ARG A 207 11.64 6.81 16.97
CA ARG A 207 11.09 7.10 18.30
C ARG A 207 10.98 8.62 18.55
N GLY A 208 9.79 9.05 18.96
CA GLY A 208 9.53 10.43 19.40
C GLY A 208 9.70 11.49 18.30
N ASN A 209 10.12 12.69 18.69
CA ASN A 209 10.25 13.83 17.77
C ASN A 209 11.24 13.67 16.61
N PRO A 210 12.40 12.97 16.76
CA PRO A 210 13.27 12.71 15.62
C PRO A 210 12.59 11.94 14.50
N GLY A 211 11.84 10.90 14.82
CA GLY A 211 11.11 10.09 13.84
C GLY A 211 10.03 10.89 13.12
N LYS A 212 9.22 11.66 13.88
CA LYS A 212 8.22 12.56 13.29
C LYS A 212 8.87 13.53 12.29
N ARG A 213 10.03 14.12 12.63
CA ARG A 213 10.75 15.02 11.71
C ARG A 213 11.26 14.32 10.45
N LEU A 214 11.68 13.06 10.54
CA LEU A 214 12.11 12.30 9.36
C LEU A 214 10.96 12.13 8.37
N ILE A 215 9.79 11.70 8.85
CA ILE A 215 8.63 11.50 7.98
C ILE A 215 8.07 12.82 7.48
N ASN A 216 7.96 13.86 8.33
CA ASN A 216 7.55 15.20 7.90
C ASN A 216 8.41 15.70 6.72
N ARG A 217 9.75 15.55 6.82
CA ARG A 217 10.65 15.96 5.73
C ARG A 217 10.41 15.19 4.43
N SER A 218 10.03 13.91 4.49
CA SER A 218 9.68 13.14 3.29
C SER A 218 8.41 13.69 2.65
N VAL A 219 7.39 13.96 3.45
CA VAL A 219 6.13 14.57 2.99
C VAL A 219 6.38 15.96 2.41
N GLU A 220 7.08 16.85 3.13
CA GLU A 220 7.41 18.20 2.68
C GLU A 220 8.17 18.21 1.34
N ARG A 221 9.13 17.28 1.17
CA ARG A 221 9.89 17.16 -0.09
C ARG A 221 9.03 16.69 -1.25
N ALA A 222 8.15 15.72 -0.99
CA ALA A 222 7.20 15.25 -1.99
C ALA A 222 6.24 16.36 -2.42
N LEU A 223 5.68 17.12 -1.47
CA LEU A 223 4.80 18.26 -1.74
C LEU A 223 5.53 19.37 -2.52
N HIS A 224 6.76 19.69 -2.13
CA HIS A 224 7.57 20.68 -2.86
C HIS A 224 7.84 20.24 -4.30
N PHE A 225 8.24 18.98 -4.51
CA PHE A 225 8.47 18.43 -5.85
C PHE A 225 7.19 18.48 -6.69
N ARG A 226 6.04 18.13 -6.14
CA ARG A 226 4.74 18.18 -6.82
C ARG A 226 4.40 19.59 -7.31
N LYS A 227 4.63 20.60 -6.47
CA LYS A 227 4.42 22.01 -6.82
C LYS A 227 5.35 22.48 -7.96
N GLU A 228 6.62 22.05 -7.91
CA GLU A 228 7.57 22.42 -8.96
C GLU A 228 7.21 21.81 -10.32
N VAL A 229 6.75 20.54 -10.36
CA VAL A 229 6.27 19.94 -11.61
C VAL A 229 5.04 20.67 -12.12
N GLN A 230 4.09 21.01 -11.26
CA GLN A 230 2.90 21.78 -11.64
C GLN A 230 3.28 23.15 -12.20
N ARG A 231 4.19 23.89 -11.55
CA ARG A 231 4.70 25.18 -12.02
C ARG A 231 5.35 25.08 -13.40
N LEU A 232 6.22 24.07 -13.59
CA LEU A 232 6.89 23.87 -14.88
C LEU A 232 5.90 23.53 -16.00
N ARG A 233 4.84 22.75 -15.70
CA ARG A 233 3.77 22.48 -16.65
C ARG A 233 3.01 23.74 -17.05
N GLU A 234 2.67 24.60 -16.11
CA GLU A 234 1.96 25.87 -16.36
C GLU A 234 2.78 26.83 -17.22
N GLU A 235 4.14 26.80 -17.11
CA GLU A 235 5.07 27.62 -17.87
C GLU A 235 5.36 27.09 -19.29
N SER A 236 4.95 25.86 -19.65
CA SER A 236 5.39 25.16 -20.86
C SER A 236 4.33 24.99 -21.96
N ASP A 237 3.39 25.89 -22.08
CA ASP A 237 2.36 25.93 -23.14
C ASP A 237 1.59 24.60 -23.34
N GLY A 238 1.45 23.80 -22.30
CA GLY A 238 0.59 22.62 -22.25
C GLY A 238 1.20 21.30 -22.74
N TRP A 239 2.41 21.30 -23.35
CA TRP A 239 3.11 20.07 -23.70
C TRP A 239 4.27 19.81 -22.75
N PHE A 240 3.98 19.18 -21.60
CA PHE A 240 4.97 18.87 -20.58
C PHE A 240 4.52 17.65 -19.75
N PHE A 241 5.37 17.24 -18.85
CA PHE A 241 5.01 16.27 -17.84
C PHE A 241 3.96 16.84 -16.90
N ASP A 242 3.02 15.99 -16.51
CA ASP A 242 2.01 16.34 -15.51
C ASP A 242 2.17 15.47 -14.27
N ILE A 243 1.36 15.70 -13.26
CA ILE A 243 1.43 14.96 -12.00
C ILE A 243 0.03 14.57 -11.52
N TRP A 244 -0.14 13.31 -11.23
CA TRP A 244 -1.39 12.78 -10.69
C TRP A 244 -1.52 13.14 -9.22
N GLN A 245 -2.36 14.13 -8.91
CA GLN A 245 -2.51 14.70 -7.58
C GLN A 245 -3.80 15.52 -7.46
N PRO A 246 -4.26 15.82 -6.22
CA PRO A 246 -5.32 16.82 -6.03
C PRO A 246 -4.86 18.21 -6.47
N PRO A 247 -5.79 19.12 -6.84
CA PRO A 247 -5.47 20.46 -7.34
C PRO A 247 -4.81 21.34 -6.26
N GLN A 248 -5.08 21.09 -4.98
CA GLN A 248 -4.57 21.84 -3.83
C GLN A 248 -3.75 20.95 -2.92
N VAL A 249 -2.48 20.83 -3.23
CA VAL A 249 -1.57 19.88 -2.54
C VAL A 249 -1.20 20.29 -1.11
N ASP A 250 -1.40 21.55 -0.72
CA ASP A 250 -1.15 22.05 0.64
C ASP A 250 -2.28 21.74 1.62
N GLU A 251 -3.45 21.42 1.13
CA GLU A 251 -4.64 21.19 1.93
C GLU A 251 -4.82 19.68 2.15
N ALA A 252 -4.73 19.26 3.42
CA ALA A 252 -4.86 17.84 3.78
C ALA A 252 -6.22 17.25 3.38
N GLU A 253 -7.24 18.08 3.34
CA GLU A 253 -8.62 17.76 2.99
C GLU A 253 -8.81 17.43 1.51
N CYS A 254 -7.87 17.79 0.64
CA CYS A 254 -7.93 17.53 -0.80
C CYS A 254 -7.34 16.18 -1.20
N TRP A 255 -6.61 15.49 -0.31
CA TRP A 255 -5.97 14.21 -0.60
C TRP A 255 -6.90 12.98 -0.56
N PRO A 256 -8.05 12.98 0.13
CA PRO A 256 -9.03 11.91 -0.02
C PRO A 256 -9.52 11.80 -1.48
N VAL A 257 -9.69 10.55 -1.94
CA VAL A 257 -10.32 10.25 -3.23
C VAL A 257 -11.83 10.36 -3.03
N ALA A 258 -12.36 11.57 -3.23
CA ALA A 258 -13.75 11.88 -2.94
C ALA A 258 -14.66 11.73 -4.18
N PRO A 259 -15.93 11.32 -4.03
CA PRO A 259 -16.89 11.27 -5.12
C PRO A 259 -17.04 12.64 -5.79
N GLY A 260 -17.04 12.65 -7.13
CA GLY A 260 -17.23 13.86 -7.93
C GLY A 260 -15.96 14.65 -8.23
N GLU A 261 -14.87 14.39 -7.53
CA GLU A 261 -13.56 14.97 -7.85
C GLU A 261 -13.00 14.33 -9.13
N GLN A 262 -12.50 15.14 -10.05
CA GLN A 262 -12.04 14.68 -11.36
C GLN A 262 -10.58 14.23 -11.37
N TRP A 263 -9.74 14.81 -10.51
CA TRP A 263 -8.28 14.63 -10.53
C TRP A 263 -7.82 13.17 -10.41
N HIS A 264 -8.57 12.34 -9.70
CA HIS A 264 -8.20 10.93 -9.50
C HIS A 264 -8.69 9.99 -10.61
N GLY A 265 -9.70 10.38 -11.38
CA GLY A 265 -10.22 9.61 -12.51
C GLY A 265 -10.95 8.30 -12.16
N PHE A 266 -11.37 8.09 -10.90
CA PHE A 266 -12.16 6.92 -10.48
C PHE A 266 -13.65 7.26 -10.41
N ASN A 267 -14.47 6.57 -11.22
CA ASN A 267 -15.92 6.78 -11.25
C ASN A 267 -16.65 6.23 -10.01
N ASP A 268 -16.06 5.24 -9.35
CA ASP A 268 -16.63 4.51 -8.21
C ASP A 268 -15.95 4.91 -6.89
N ALA A 269 -15.60 6.18 -6.73
CA ALA A 269 -15.03 6.68 -5.49
C ALA A 269 -16.08 6.79 -4.40
N ASP A 270 -15.74 6.36 -3.20
CA ASP A 270 -16.58 6.48 -1.99
C ASP A 270 -16.02 7.54 -1.06
N ALA A 271 -16.91 8.34 -0.41
CA ALA A 271 -16.50 9.34 0.56
C ALA A 271 -15.76 8.70 1.73
N ASP A 272 -14.69 9.35 2.23
CA ASP A 272 -13.88 8.91 3.37
C ASP A 272 -13.46 7.43 3.31
N HIS A 273 -13.10 6.95 2.14
CA HIS A 273 -12.71 5.55 1.92
C HIS A 273 -11.24 5.40 1.55
N MET A 274 -10.77 6.18 0.62
CA MET A 274 -9.40 6.14 0.12
C MET A 274 -8.72 7.50 0.19
N PHE A 275 -7.41 7.48 0.30
CA PHE A 275 -6.55 8.64 0.46
C PHE A 275 -5.28 8.43 -0.36
N LEU A 276 -4.90 9.42 -1.19
CA LEU A 276 -3.64 9.36 -1.91
C LEU A 276 -2.46 9.74 -1.02
N ASP A 277 -1.47 8.87 -0.95
CA ASP A 277 -0.25 9.09 -0.21
C ASP A 277 0.65 10.16 -0.87
N PRO A 278 0.91 11.29 -0.20
CA PRO A 278 1.74 12.36 -0.76
C PRO A 278 3.15 11.94 -1.19
N VAL A 279 3.76 10.96 -0.48
CA VAL A 279 5.14 10.52 -0.76
C VAL A 279 5.26 9.54 -1.92
N LYS A 280 4.13 9.06 -2.45
CA LYS A 280 4.07 8.27 -3.69
C LYS A 280 3.67 9.17 -4.86
N VAL A 281 4.63 9.55 -5.63
CA VAL A 281 4.49 10.59 -6.68
C VAL A 281 4.40 9.94 -8.04
N THR A 282 3.24 10.01 -8.67
CA THR A 282 3.02 9.53 -10.04
C THR A 282 3.09 10.70 -11.01
N ILE A 283 4.09 10.68 -11.88
CA ILE A 283 4.25 11.61 -12.99
C ILE A 283 3.58 11.04 -14.22
N LEU A 284 2.86 11.88 -14.96
CA LEU A 284 2.26 11.57 -16.24
C LEU A 284 3.17 12.10 -17.34
N THR A 285 3.48 11.27 -18.33
CA THR A 285 4.23 11.69 -19.50
C THR A 285 3.31 12.22 -20.59
N PRO A 286 3.74 13.18 -21.45
CA PRO A 286 2.91 13.70 -22.53
C PRO A 286 2.43 12.61 -23.49
N GLY A 287 1.22 12.74 -24.02
CA GLY A 287 0.68 11.84 -25.05
C GLY A 287 -0.51 10.99 -24.63
N MET A 288 -1.03 11.16 -23.43
CA MET A 288 -2.29 10.56 -22.98
C MET A 288 -3.11 11.61 -22.22
N ASP A 289 -4.37 11.74 -22.55
CA ASP A 289 -5.30 12.62 -21.82
C ASP A 289 -5.89 11.94 -20.57
N GLU A 290 -6.65 12.71 -19.80
CA GLU A 290 -7.29 12.23 -18.56
C GLU A 290 -8.32 11.11 -18.81
N GLN A 291 -8.85 11.00 -20.03
CA GLN A 291 -9.78 9.98 -20.49
C GLN A 291 -9.05 8.72 -20.99
N GLY A 292 -7.72 8.73 -21.04
CA GLY A 292 -6.89 7.62 -21.51
C GLY A 292 -6.76 7.54 -23.03
N ASN A 293 -7.15 8.59 -23.78
CA ASN A 293 -6.94 8.63 -25.22
C ASN A 293 -5.49 9.03 -25.51
N MET A 294 -4.88 8.33 -26.48
CA MET A 294 -3.53 8.64 -26.92
C MET A 294 -3.55 9.71 -28.00
N SER A 295 -2.67 10.71 -27.90
CA SER A 295 -2.40 11.66 -28.95
C SER A 295 -1.44 11.08 -30.02
N GLU A 296 -1.38 11.70 -31.19
CA GLU A 296 -0.41 11.32 -32.24
C GLU A 296 1.04 11.54 -31.80
N GLU A 297 1.25 12.53 -30.94
CA GLU A 297 2.58 12.87 -30.37
C GLU A 297 2.57 12.60 -28.86
N GLY A 298 3.65 11.95 -28.38
CA GLY A 298 3.78 11.67 -26.96
C GLY A 298 5.10 10.99 -26.62
N ILE A 299 5.38 10.88 -25.33
CA ILE A 299 6.58 10.22 -24.81
C ILE A 299 6.15 9.03 -23.94
N PRO A 300 6.23 7.79 -24.44
CA PRO A 300 5.99 6.62 -23.62
C PRO A 300 6.87 6.61 -22.36
N ALA A 301 6.29 6.30 -21.22
CA ALA A 301 6.98 6.33 -19.93
C ALA A 301 8.22 5.42 -19.89
N ALA A 302 8.24 4.35 -20.69
CA ALA A 302 9.40 3.46 -20.78
C ALA A 302 10.66 4.17 -21.35
N LEU A 303 10.50 5.14 -22.27
CA LEU A 303 11.61 5.93 -22.79
C LEU A 303 12.16 6.87 -21.71
N VAL A 304 11.28 7.51 -20.94
CA VAL A 304 11.67 8.39 -19.84
C VAL A 304 12.37 7.57 -18.73
N ALA A 305 11.83 6.40 -18.39
CA ALA A 305 12.46 5.52 -17.43
C ALA A 305 13.88 5.12 -17.85
N LYS A 306 14.08 4.78 -19.11
CA LYS A 306 15.40 4.46 -19.66
C LYS A 306 16.36 5.66 -19.61
N PHE A 307 15.88 6.86 -19.98
CA PHE A 307 16.65 8.09 -19.91
C PHE A 307 17.10 8.41 -18.47
N LEU A 308 16.22 8.20 -17.48
CA LEU A 308 16.50 8.42 -16.07
C LEU A 308 17.49 7.38 -15.53
N ASP A 309 17.34 6.11 -15.90
CA ASP A 309 18.23 5.01 -15.51
C ASP A 309 19.68 5.28 -15.94
N GLU A 310 19.89 5.79 -17.16
CA GLU A 310 21.21 6.18 -17.66
C GLU A 310 21.86 7.35 -16.88
N ARG A 311 21.05 8.04 -16.06
CA ARG A 311 21.48 9.14 -15.17
C ARG A 311 21.50 8.74 -13.69
N GLY A 312 21.35 7.44 -13.41
CA GLY A 312 21.37 6.90 -12.06
C GLY A 312 20.09 7.15 -11.26
N ILE A 313 18.97 7.46 -11.92
CA ILE A 313 17.66 7.66 -11.29
C ILE A 313 16.78 6.45 -11.61
N VAL A 314 16.50 5.65 -10.59
CA VAL A 314 15.67 4.44 -10.71
C VAL A 314 14.21 4.79 -10.46
N VAL A 315 13.35 4.45 -11.43
CA VAL A 315 11.89 4.60 -11.33
C VAL A 315 11.32 3.38 -10.62
N GLU A 316 10.43 3.58 -9.68
CA GLU A 316 9.82 2.47 -8.92
C GLU A 316 8.84 1.65 -9.76
N LYS A 317 8.01 2.31 -10.55
CA LYS A 317 7.06 1.66 -11.45
C LYS A 317 6.93 2.45 -12.74
N THR A 318 6.89 1.74 -13.86
CA THR A 318 6.66 2.32 -15.19
C THR A 318 5.37 1.75 -15.76
N GLY A 319 4.40 2.63 -16.03
CA GLY A 319 3.18 2.32 -16.79
C GLY A 319 3.33 2.72 -18.26
N PRO A 320 2.25 2.71 -19.06
CA PRO A 320 2.31 3.17 -20.45
C PRO A 320 2.73 4.64 -20.57
N TYR A 321 2.07 5.53 -19.81
CA TYR A 321 2.29 6.99 -19.79
C TYR A 321 2.40 7.53 -18.36
N ASN A 322 2.86 6.74 -17.42
CA ASN A 322 3.07 7.18 -16.04
C ASN A 322 4.29 6.53 -15.41
N LEU A 323 4.90 7.24 -14.46
CA LEU A 323 6.09 6.85 -13.70
C LEU A 323 5.84 7.10 -12.23
N LEU A 324 6.10 6.11 -11.38
CA LEU A 324 5.99 6.24 -9.93
C LEU A 324 7.36 6.47 -9.29
N PHE A 325 7.45 7.48 -8.45
CA PHE A 325 8.60 7.78 -7.60
C PHE A 325 8.23 7.72 -6.11
N LEU A 326 9.18 7.28 -5.29
CA LEU A 326 9.01 7.16 -3.85
C LEU A 326 9.89 8.18 -3.11
N PHE A 327 9.26 9.02 -2.30
CA PHE A 327 9.94 9.99 -1.44
C PHE A 327 10.13 9.42 -0.03
N SER A 328 11.09 8.49 0.11
CA SER A 328 11.42 7.88 1.39
C SER A 328 12.26 8.82 2.29
N ILE A 329 12.47 8.41 3.55
CA ILE A 329 13.32 9.15 4.51
C ILE A 329 14.78 9.30 4.03
N GLY A 330 15.23 8.48 3.07
CA GLY A 330 16.56 8.54 2.46
C GLY A 330 16.70 9.52 1.28
N ILE A 331 15.61 10.12 0.81
CA ILE A 331 15.66 11.13 -0.26
C ILE A 331 15.98 12.49 0.35
N ASP A 332 17.10 13.10 -0.05
CA ASP A 332 17.46 14.47 0.31
C ASP A 332 16.95 15.49 -0.73
N LYS A 333 17.11 16.79 -0.43
CA LYS A 333 16.67 17.87 -1.32
C LYS A 333 17.39 17.83 -2.67
N THR A 334 18.67 17.51 -2.69
CA THR A 334 19.49 17.48 -3.91
C THR A 334 19.01 16.40 -4.87
N LYS A 335 18.71 15.19 -4.34
CA LYS A 335 18.16 14.08 -5.14
C LYS A 335 16.77 14.41 -5.68
N ALA A 336 15.92 15.02 -4.86
CA ALA A 336 14.58 15.43 -5.29
C ALA A 336 14.64 16.48 -6.41
N MET A 337 15.50 17.49 -6.28
CA MET A 337 15.69 18.54 -7.31
C MET A 337 16.40 18.03 -8.56
N GLY A 338 17.21 16.98 -8.47
CA GLY A 338 17.86 16.36 -9.63
C GLY A 338 16.91 15.57 -10.52
N LEU A 339 15.66 15.35 -10.08
CA LEU A 339 14.60 14.71 -10.86
C LEU A 339 13.80 15.74 -11.69
N LEU A 340 13.76 17.01 -11.27
CA LEU A 340 13.15 18.12 -12.03
C LEU A 340 14.03 18.54 -13.22
#